data_fbb3af82f2b88d3c4d24164593771e4c
#
_entry.id   fbb3af82f2b88d3c4d24164593771e4c
#
_cell.length_a   1.000
_cell.length_b   1.000
_cell.length_c   1.000
_cell.angle_alpha   90.00
_cell.angle_beta   90.00
_cell.angle_gamma   90.00
#
_symmetry.space_group_name_H-M   'P 1'
#
loop_
_entity.id
_entity.type
_entity.pdbx_description
1 polymer ?
#
loop_
_entity_poly.entity_id
_entity_poly.type
_entity_poly.pdbx_seq_one_letter_code
_entity_poly.pdbx_strand_id
1 'polypeptide(L)'
;MVAYFAYGSNMDRMQMADRCPDSVVVGPATLPDHAFRIATGGYATVVPSPSDAVHGVLWHLPETDEASLDAYENLASDFYRKIECEVTDGDGVRRPAMLYVASDPTPGRPVPGYQEKVVAAAIEHGFPAPYVGQLSGWIPPR
;
A
#
# COMPACT_ATOMS: atom_id res chain seq x y z
N MET A 1 -7.34 6.22 17.13
CA MET A 1 -6.54 5.38 16.22
C MET A 1 -6.89 5.67 14.78
N VAL A 2 -5.91 5.61 13.91
CA VAL A 2 -6.07 5.92 12.48
C VAL A 2 -6.13 4.63 11.70
N ALA A 3 -7.04 4.54 10.73
CA ALA A 3 -7.06 3.44 9.78
C ALA A 3 -6.12 3.76 8.62
N TYR A 4 -5.19 2.85 8.33
CA TYR A 4 -4.18 2.99 7.30
C TYR A 4 -4.29 1.83 6.30
N PHE A 5 -4.39 2.17 5.02
CA PHE A 5 -4.44 1.19 3.93
C PHE A 5 -3.07 1.07 3.29
N ALA A 6 -2.40 -0.06 3.51
CA ALA A 6 -1.09 -0.37 2.94
C ALA A 6 -1.28 -1.26 1.71
N TYR A 7 -0.70 -0.85 0.58
CA TYR A 7 -0.80 -1.60 -0.69
C TYR A 7 0.57 -1.95 -1.27
N GLY A 8 1.64 -1.46 -0.68
CA GLY A 8 3.02 -1.70 -1.08
C GLY A 8 3.79 -2.48 -0.02
N SER A 9 5.04 -2.10 0.25
CA SER A 9 5.90 -2.84 1.18
C SER A 9 5.39 -2.87 2.63
N ASN A 10 4.57 -1.91 3.03
CA ASN A 10 3.99 -1.89 4.38
C ASN A 10 2.89 -2.93 4.60
N MET A 11 2.57 -3.74 3.61
CA MET A 11 1.79 -4.96 3.82
C MET A 11 2.61 -6.01 4.57
N ASP A 12 3.94 -5.93 4.54
CA ASP A 12 4.82 -6.86 5.24
C ASP A 12 4.78 -6.63 6.75
N ARG A 13 4.44 -7.71 7.49
CA ARG A 13 4.25 -7.62 8.94
C ARG A 13 5.53 -7.26 9.68
N MET A 14 6.66 -7.78 9.24
CA MET A 14 7.95 -7.49 9.89
C MET A 14 8.35 -6.04 9.69
N GLN A 15 8.15 -5.50 8.49
CA GLN A 15 8.43 -4.11 8.21
C GLN A 15 7.54 -3.17 9.04
N MET A 16 6.25 -3.50 9.15
CA MET A 16 5.34 -2.70 9.97
C MET A 16 5.65 -2.81 11.46
N ALA A 17 6.07 -3.97 11.94
CA ALA A 17 6.48 -4.12 13.34
C ALA A 17 7.69 -3.23 13.67
N ASP A 18 8.58 -3.02 12.71
CA ASP A 18 9.74 -2.15 12.87
C ASP A 18 9.37 -0.66 12.77
N ARG A 19 8.59 -0.28 11.77
CA ARG A 19 8.20 1.12 11.54
C ARG A 19 7.13 1.62 12.47
N CYS A 20 6.20 0.75 12.84
CA CYS A 20 4.99 1.06 13.60
C CYS A 20 4.76 -0.02 14.66
N PRO A 21 5.55 -0.02 15.75
CA PRO A 21 5.53 -1.14 16.72
C PRO A 21 4.19 -1.32 17.44
N ASP A 22 3.37 -0.28 17.49
CA ASP A 22 2.06 -0.35 18.17
C ASP A 22 0.89 -0.48 17.19
N SER A 23 1.18 -0.72 15.89
CA SER A 23 0.13 -0.95 14.90
C SER A 23 -0.53 -2.31 15.11
N VAL A 24 -1.81 -2.37 14.75
CA VAL A 24 -2.60 -3.60 14.81
C VAL A 24 -3.14 -3.91 13.41
N VAL A 25 -2.90 -5.13 12.93
CA VAL A 25 -3.44 -5.55 11.64
C VAL A 25 -4.95 -5.79 11.78
N VAL A 26 -5.73 -5.18 10.89
CA VAL A 26 -7.17 -5.44 10.80
C VAL A 26 -7.42 -6.58 9.82
N GLY A 27 -6.80 -6.54 8.64
CA GLY A 27 -6.92 -7.57 7.64
C GLY A 27 -6.91 -7.05 6.21
N PRO A 28 -7.11 -7.93 5.23
CA PRO A 28 -7.20 -7.51 3.83
C PRO A 28 -8.35 -6.56 3.57
N ALA A 29 -8.14 -5.63 2.65
CA ALA A 29 -9.14 -4.67 2.21
C ALA A 29 -8.91 -4.34 0.74
N THR A 30 -9.90 -3.71 0.09
CA THR A 30 -9.78 -3.28 -1.30
C THR A 30 -10.08 -1.80 -1.44
N LEU A 31 -9.35 -1.14 -2.33
CA LEU A 31 -9.59 0.24 -2.74
C LEU A 31 -10.21 0.20 -4.14
N PRO A 32 -11.52 0.47 -4.28
CA PRO A 32 -12.18 0.43 -5.58
C PRO A 32 -11.79 1.60 -6.48
N ASP A 33 -11.92 1.40 -7.78
CA ASP A 33 -11.70 2.42 -8.81
C ASP A 33 -10.28 3.00 -8.83
N HIS A 34 -9.30 2.16 -8.48
CA HIS A 34 -7.88 2.48 -8.52
C HIS A 34 -7.08 1.30 -9.05
N ALA A 35 -5.90 1.59 -9.59
CA ALA A 35 -4.95 0.58 -10.04
C ALA A 35 -3.60 0.79 -9.37
N PHE A 36 -2.92 -0.32 -9.09
CA PHE A 36 -1.55 -0.32 -8.58
C PHE A 36 -0.58 0.10 -9.68
N ARG A 37 0.45 0.86 -9.31
CA ARG A 37 1.50 1.29 -10.23
C ARG A 37 2.81 1.45 -9.46
N ILE A 38 3.94 1.17 -10.13
CA ILE A 38 5.23 1.63 -9.64
C ILE A 38 5.46 3.02 -10.21
N ALA A 39 5.67 4.00 -9.34
CA ALA A 39 5.91 5.38 -9.74
C ALA A 39 7.39 5.58 -10.14
N THR A 40 7.68 6.72 -10.70
CA THR A 40 9.02 7.05 -11.24
C THR A 40 10.13 6.95 -10.20
N GLY A 41 9.82 7.12 -8.91
CA GLY A 41 10.81 6.93 -7.83
C GLY A 41 11.14 5.47 -7.51
N GLY A 42 10.42 4.51 -8.10
CA GLY A 42 10.68 3.07 -7.90
C GLY A 42 9.89 2.41 -6.79
N TYR A 43 8.90 3.10 -6.22
CA TYR A 43 8.03 2.61 -5.16
C TYR A 43 6.58 2.64 -5.60
N ALA A 44 5.74 1.86 -4.90
CA ALA A 44 4.34 1.71 -5.25
C ALA A 44 3.53 2.99 -5.04
N THR A 45 2.56 3.19 -5.90
CA THR A 45 1.48 4.16 -5.75
C THR A 45 0.18 3.57 -6.29
N VAL A 46 -0.91 4.29 -6.15
CA VAL A 46 -2.19 3.96 -6.78
C VAL A 46 -2.67 5.17 -7.56
N VAL A 47 -3.37 4.89 -8.64
CA VAL A 47 -3.93 5.93 -9.52
C VAL A 47 -5.41 5.64 -9.78
N PRO A 48 -6.23 6.67 -10.05
CA PRO A 48 -7.62 6.45 -10.43
C PRO A 48 -7.70 5.56 -11.68
N SER A 49 -8.57 4.55 -11.62
CA SER A 49 -8.79 3.62 -12.72
C SER A 49 -10.18 3.00 -12.56
N PRO A 50 -11.19 3.48 -13.33
CA PRO A 50 -12.56 2.96 -13.21
C PRO A 50 -12.60 1.46 -13.41
N SER A 51 -13.39 0.77 -12.58
CA SER A 51 -13.62 -0.67 -12.62
C SER A 51 -12.43 -1.54 -12.18
N ASP A 52 -11.30 -0.95 -11.81
CA ASP A 52 -10.19 -1.69 -11.20
C ASP A 52 -10.26 -1.59 -9.67
N ALA A 53 -9.55 -2.48 -8.98
CA ALA A 53 -9.44 -2.44 -7.54
C ALA A 53 -8.03 -2.80 -7.10
N VAL A 54 -7.56 -2.10 -6.06
CA VAL A 54 -6.26 -2.39 -5.43
C VAL A 54 -6.52 -3.19 -4.17
N HIS A 55 -5.83 -4.31 -4.02
CA HIS A 55 -5.83 -5.09 -2.78
C HIS A 55 -4.73 -4.59 -1.85
N GLY A 56 -5.04 -4.48 -0.58
CA GLY A 56 -4.09 -4.05 0.42
C GLY A 56 -4.43 -4.59 1.80
N VAL A 57 -3.72 -4.11 2.79
CA VAL A 57 -3.89 -4.51 4.19
C VAL A 57 -4.28 -3.29 5.00
N LEU A 58 -5.33 -3.44 5.77
CA LEU A 58 -5.81 -2.37 6.66
C LEU A 58 -5.16 -2.55 8.03
N TRP A 59 -4.62 -1.46 8.56
CA TRP A 59 -3.98 -1.37 9.86
C TRP A 59 -4.65 -0.31 10.71
N HIS A 60 -4.67 -0.52 12.03
CA HIS A 60 -4.97 0.57 12.98
C HIS A 60 -3.66 1.07 13.59
N LEU A 61 -3.47 2.39 13.56
CA LEU A 61 -2.25 3.04 14.06
C LEU A 61 -2.57 4.03 15.17
N PRO A 62 -1.79 4.05 16.27
CA PRO A 62 -1.79 5.22 17.15
C PRO A 62 -1.10 6.41 16.46
N GLU A 63 -1.35 7.60 16.96
CA GLU A 63 -0.81 8.85 16.37
C GLU A 63 0.72 8.85 16.28
N THR A 64 1.40 8.25 17.25
CA THR A 64 2.87 8.15 17.25
C THR A 64 3.38 7.33 16.06
N ASP A 65 2.69 6.24 15.72
CA ASP A 65 3.04 5.41 14.58
C ASP A 65 2.70 6.10 13.26
N GLU A 66 1.61 6.83 13.22
CA GLU A 66 1.27 7.65 12.04
C GLU A 66 2.38 8.67 11.75
N ALA A 67 2.87 9.37 12.79
CA ALA A 67 3.98 10.31 12.63
C ALA A 67 5.24 9.63 12.12
N SER A 68 5.53 8.41 12.56
CA SER A 68 6.66 7.62 12.06
C SER A 68 6.51 7.30 10.58
N LEU A 69 5.32 6.89 10.14
CA LEU A 69 5.05 6.63 8.72
C LEU A 69 5.17 7.90 7.89
N ASP A 70 4.67 9.03 8.37
CA ASP A 70 4.79 10.29 7.66
C ASP A 70 6.26 10.62 7.36
N ALA A 71 7.15 10.33 8.31
CA ALA A 71 8.59 10.52 8.13
C ALA A 71 9.16 9.53 7.08
N TYR A 72 8.78 8.26 7.14
CA TYR A 72 9.22 7.26 6.17
C TYR A 72 8.75 7.59 4.75
N GLU A 73 7.55 8.13 4.59
CA GLU A 73 6.97 8.47 3.27
C GLU A 73 7.43 9.84 2.78
N ASN A 74 8.30 10.53 3.51
CA ASN A 74 8.87 11.81 3.12
C ASN A 74 7.82 12.88 2.79
N LEU A 75 6.78 13.01 3.61
CA LEU A 75 5.74 14.01 3.40
C LEU A 75 6.31 15.43 3.39
N ALA A 76 7.32 15.71 4.22
CA ALA A 76 7.93 17.03 4.32
C ALA A 76 8.64 17.45 3.02
N SER A 77 9.05 16.51 2.17
CA SER A 77 9.70 16.79 0.88
C SER A 77 8.75 16.61 -0.31
N ASP A 78 7.45 16.48 -0.08
CA ASP A 78 6.42 16.29 -1.10
C ASP A 78 6.66 15.09 -2.04
N PHE A 79 7.43 14.11 -1.60
CA PHE A 79 7.67 12.88 -2.37
C PHE A 79 6.41 12.04 -2.46
N TYR A 80 5.72 11.92 -1.34
CA TYR A 80 4.39 11.33 -1.21
C TYR A 80 3.46 12.34 -0.56
N ARG A 81 2.17 12.18 -0.79
CA ARG A 81 1.14 12.93 -0.09
C ARG A 81 0.17 11.96 0.55
N LYS A 82 -0.38 12.37 1.67
CA LYS A 82 -1.39 11.61 2.39
C LYS A 82 -2.77 11.98 1.87
N ILE A 83 -3.57 10.98 1.54
CA ILE A 83 -4.98 11.18 1.16
C ILE A 83 -5.86 10.27 1.98
N GLU A 84 -7.16 10.55 1.97
CA GLU A 84 -8.17 9.68 2.57
C GLU A 84 -9.07 9.14 1.47
N CYS A 85 -9.30 7.83 1.51
CA CYS A 85 -10.22 7.16 0.58
C CYS A 85 -11.09 6.19 1.35
N GLU A 86 -12.21 5.82 0.76
CA GLU A 86 -13.05 4.76 1.29
C GLU A 86 -12.57 3.41 0.76
N VAL A 87 -12.27 2.50 1.68
CA VAL A 87 -11.88 1.13 1.35
C VAL A 87 -12.95 0.16 1.84
N THR A 88 -12.99 -1.04 1.25
CA THR A 88 -13.92 -2.10 1.66
C THR A 88 -13.13 -3.16 2.40
N ASP A 89 -13.50 -3.45 3.65
CA ASP A 89 -12.81 -4.46 4.45
C ASP A 89 -13.26 -5.89 4.09
N GLY A 90 -12.69 -6.89 4.79
CA GLY A 90 -12.99 -8.30 4.53
C GLY A 90 -14.43 -8.72 4.80
N ASP A 91 -15.16 -7.94 5.56
CA ASP A 91 -16.59 -8.16 5.85
C ASP A 91 -17.52 -7.42 4.87
N GLY A 92 -16.96 -6.75 3.88
CA GLY A 92 -17.73 -5.97 2.90
C GLY A 92 -18.14 -4.59 3.42
N VAL A 93 -17.61 -4.14 4.56
CA VAL A 93 -17.94 -2.84 5.15
C VAL A 93 -17.01 -1.78 4.60
N ARG A 94 -17.60 -0.67 4.17
CA ARG A 94 -16.84 0.50 3.71
C ARG A 94 -16.35 1.30 4.90
N ARG A 95 -15.06 1.70 4.84
CA ARG A 95 -14.41 2.46 5.90
C ARG A 95 -13.51 3.53 5.31
N PRO A 96 -13.48 4.73 5.90
CA PRO A 96 -12.44 5.70 5.53
C PRO A 96 -11.09 5.21 6.03
N ALA A 97 -10.07 5.37 5.19
CA ALA A 97 -8.70 5.04 5.55
C ALA A 97 -7.75 6.05 4.92
N MET A 98 -6.66 6.35 5.62
CA MET A 98 -5.61 7.16 5.02
C MET A 98 -4.66 6.27 4.25
N LEU A 99 -4.06 6.81 3.20
CA LEU A 99 -2.99 6.15 2.45
C LEU A 99 -2.05 7.21 1.87
N TYR A 100 -0.88 6.76 1.46
CA TYR A 100 0.13 7.62 0.86
C TYR A 100 0.17 7.35 -0.64
N VAL A 101 0.19 8.41 -1.45
CA VAL A 101 0.29 8.30 -2.91
C VAL A 101 1.46 9.15 -3.39
N ALA A 102 2.13 8.69 -4.44
CA ALA A 102 3.24 9.43 -5.02
C ALA A 102 2.76 10.75 -5.59
N SER A 103 3.50 11.83 -5.32
CA SER A 103 3.20 13.15 -5.89
C SER A 103 3.39 13.16 -7.40
N ASP A 104 4.36 12.38 -7.90
CA ASP A 104 4.56 12.13 -9.32
C ASP A 104 4.25 10.67 -9.63
N PRO A 105 3.05 10.36 -10.17
CA PRO A 105 2.65 8.98 -10.45
C PRO A 105 3.13 8.44 -11.79
N THR A 106 4.01 9.14 -12.50
CA THR A 106 4.57 8.66 -13.76
C THR A 106 5.13 7.25 -13.58
N PRO A 107 4.80 6.28 -14.47
CA PRO A 107 5.30 4.92 -14.34
C PRO A 107 6.81 4.84 -14.32
N GLY A 108 7.33 3.97 -13.42
CA GLY A 108 8.75 3.72 -13.28
C GLY A 108 9.04 2.25 -13.10
N ARG A 109 10.28 1.95 -12.74
CA ARG A 109 10.72 0.57 -12.44
C ARG A 109 10.94 0.45 -10.94
N PRO A 110 10.55 -0.69 -10.32
CA PRO A 110 10.77 -0.87 -8.90
C PRO A 110 12.27 -0.88 -8.57
N VAL A 111 12.62 -0.30 -7.42
CA VAL A 111 13.98 -0.45 -6.91
C VAL A 111 14.26 -1.94 -6.66
N PRO A 112 15.53 -2.40 -6.80
CA PRO A 112 15.84 -3.83 -6.67
C PRO A 112 15.29 -4.44 -5.37
N GLY A 113 14.60 -5.58 -5.51
CA GLY A 113 14.04 -6.33 -4.38
C GLY A 113 12.71 -5.80 -3.84
N TYR A 114 12.30 -4.61 -4.20
CA TYR A 114 11.08 -4.00 -3.65
C TYR A 114 9.83 -4.78 -4.05
N GLN A 115 9.65 -5.03 -5.35
CA GLN A 115 8.41 -5.65 -5.84
C GLN A 115 8.30 -7.12 -5.44
N GLU A 116 9.43 -7.82 -5.33
CA GLU A 116 9.45 -9.19 -4.80
C GLU A 116 8.89 -9.24 -3.38
N LYS A 117 9.23 -8.25 -2.56
CA LYS A 117 8.72 -8.12 -1.19
C LYS A 117 7.21 -7.85 -1.19
N VAL A 118 6.74 -6.99 -2.07
CA VAL A 118 5.31 -6.69 -2.22
C VAL A 118 4.54 -7.96 -2.61
N VAL A 119 5.03 -8.72 -3.58
CA VAL A 119 4.42 -9.98 -4.03
C VAL A 119 4.38 -10.99 -2.90
N ALA A 120 5.48 -11.15 -2.16
CA ALA A 120 5.53 -12.09 -1.03
C ALA A 120 4.50 -11.75 0.03
N ALA A 121 4.35 -10.47 0.37
CA ALA A 121 3.35 -10.03 1.33
C ALA A 121 1.92 -10.27 0.82
N ALA A 122 1.67 -10.03 -0.46
CA ALA A 122 0.35 -10.27 -1.07
C ALA A 122 -0.03 -11.76 -0.97
N ILE A 123 0.93 -12.65 -1.21
CA ILE A 123 0.71 -14.11 -1.08
C ILE A 123 0.43 -14.45 0.38
N GLU A 124 1.21 -13.93 1.31
CA GLU A 124 1.03 -14.19 2.75
C GLU A 124 -0.34 -13.74 3.26
N HIS A 125 -0.84 -12.62 2.76
CA HIS A 125 -2.16 -12.12 3.13
C HIS A 125 -3.31 -12.78 2.37
N GLY A 126 -3.02 -13.71 1.47
CA GLY A 126 -4.04 -14.49 0.78
C GLY A 126 -4.78 -13.76 -0.33
N PHE A 127 -4.14 -12.79 -0.98
CA PHE A 127 -4.77 -12.04 -2.07
C PHE A 127 -5.09 -12.96 -3.26
N PRO A 128 -6.11 -12.60 -4.08
CA PRO A 128 -6.47 -13.40 -5.26
C PRO A 128 -5.30 -13.59 -6.21
N ALA A 129 -5.16 -14.82 -6.76
CA ALA A 129 -4.06 -15.14 -7.66
C ALA A 129 -3.96 -14.20 -8.88
N PRO A 130 -5.07 -13.78 -9.52
CA PRO A 130 -4.97 -12.82 -10.63
C PRO A 130 -4.34 -11.48 -10.21
N TYR A 131 -4.63 -11.00 -9.00
CA TYR A 131 -4.05 -9.77 -8.50
C TYR A 131 -2.56 -9.95 -8.19
N VAL A 132 -2.18 -11.07 -7.58
CA VAL A 132 -0.76 -11.40 -7.34
C VAL A 132 -0.01 -11.44 -8.68
N GLY A 133 -0.62 -11.99 -9.73
CA GLY A 133 -0.06 -11.99 -11.07
C GLY A 133 0.17 -10.57 -11.62
N GLN A 134 -0.77 -9.66 -11.39
CA GLN A 134 -0.60 -8.26 -11.78
C GLN A 134 0.60 -7.61 -11.05
N LEU A 135 0.73 -7.85 -9.74
CA LEU A 135 1.87 -7.35 -8.97
C LEU A 135 3.19 -7.92 -9.49
N SER A 136 3.23 -9.22 -9.79
CA SER A 136 4.42 -9.88 -10.32
C SER A 136 4.84 -9.32 -11.68
N GLY A 137 3.90 -8.82 -12.47
CA GLY A 137 4.17 -8.21 -13.77
C GLY A 137 5.04 -6.95 -13.68
N TRP A 138 5.13 -6.33 -12.51
CA TRP A 138 6.01 -5.18 -12.29
C TRP A 138 7.46 -5.56 -11.98
N ILE A 139 7.73 -6.84 -11.70
CA ILE A 139 9.10 -7.31 -11.46
C ILE A 139 9.85 -7.28 -12.79
N PRO A 140 10.98 -6.53 -12.90
CA PRO A 140 11.71 -6.48 -14.16
C PRO A 140 12.25 -7.85 -14.55
N PRO A 141 12.30 -8.17 -15.85
CA PRO A 141 12.94 -9.43 -16.30
C PRO A 141 14.43 -9.40 -15.97
N ARG A 142 14.94 -10.58 -15.66
CA ARG A 142 16.37 -10.76 -15.35
C ARG A 142 17.20 -10.79 -16.62
#